data_a4cd74bb0e1680c62762e933f942ff95
#
_entry.id   a4cd74bb0e1680c62762e933f942ff95
#
_cell.length_a   1.000
_cell.length_b   1.000
_cell.length_c   1.000
_cell.angle_alpha   90.00
_cell.angle_beta   90.00
_cell.angle_gamma   90.00
#
_symmetry.space_group_name_H-M   'P 1'
#
loop_
_entity.id
_entity.type
_entity.pdbx_description
1 polymer ?
#
loop_
_entity_poly.entity_id
_entity_poly.type
_entity_poly.pdbx_seq_one_letter_code
_entity_poly.pdbx_strand_id
1 'polypeptide(L)' 'MVVTKDSLIGDVLDHDVNTAQFFMEIGMHCLGCPHSRGESIEEACQVHGTDADSLVEKINAYLASK' A
#
# COMPACT_ATOMS: atom_id res chain seq x y z
N MET A 1 -11.85 -2.17 6.27
CA MET A 1 -11.11 -2.89 5.21
C MET A 1 -9.96 -3.67 5.83
N VAL A 2 -9.80 -4.90 5.44
CA VAL A 2 -8.61 -5.68 5.81
C VAL A 2 -7.70 -5.76 4.60
N VAL A 3 -6.48 -5.29 4.75
CA VAL A 3 -5.50 -5.24 3.67
C VAL A 3 -4.67 -6.52 3.65
N THR A 4 -4.43 -7.06 2.47
CA THR A 4 -3.58 -8.23 2.26
C THR A 4 -2.51 -7.90 1.23
N LYS A 5 -1.57 -8.82 1.02
CA LYS A 5 -0.54 -8.65 -0.01
C LYS A 5 -1.13 -8.55 -1.42
N ASP A 6 -2.30 -9.13 -1.62
CA ASP A 6 -2.99 -9.11 -2.91
C ASP A 6 -3.85 -7.87 -3.11
N SER A 7 -4.03 -7.06 -2.08
CA SER A 7 -4.81 -5.82 -2.19
C SER A 7 -4.15 -4.87 -3.18
N LEU A 8 -4.96 -4.23 -4.02
CA LEU A 8 -4.46 -3.25 -4.97
C LEU A 8 -4.22 -1.93 -4.26
N ILE A 9 -3.12 -1.28 -4.60
CA ILE A 9 -2.74 0.00 -4.00
C ILE A 9 -3.85 1.04 -4.19
N GLY A 10 -4.45 1.08 -5.39
CA GLY A 10 -5.53 2.01 -5.66
C GLY A 10 -6.73 1.81 -4.74
N ASP A 11 -7.08 0.56 -4.45
CA ASP A 11 -8.20 0.26 -3.57
C ASP A 11 -7.93 0.73 -2.14
N VAL A 12 -6.70 0.54 -1.67
CA VAL A 12 -6.30 0.97 -0.33
C VAL A 12 -6.33 2.50 -0.23
N LEU A 13 -5.82 3.18 -1.25
CA LEU A 13 -5.81 4.65 -1.29
C LEU A 13 -7.22 5.22 -1.37
N ASP A 14 -8.12 4.56 -2.11
CA ASP A 14 -9.51 5.00 -2.22
C ASP A 14 -10.26 4.80 -0.91
N HIS A 15 -9.90 3.78 -0.15
CA HIS A 15 -10.49 3.53 1.16
C HIS A 15 -10.05 4.60 2.17
N ASP A 16 -8.76 4.93 2.17
CA ASP A 16 -8.19 5.95 3.06
C ASP A 16 -6.94 6.54 2.43
N VAL A 17 -7.04 7.77 1.95
CA VAL A 17 -5.95 8.43 1.25
C VAL A 17 -4.70 8.62 2.14
N ASN A 18 -4.89 8.66 3.45
CA ASN A 18 -3.76 8.82 4.36
C ASN A 18 -2.83 7.60 4.35
N THR A 19 -3.27 6.46 3.83
CA THR A 19 -2.39 5.30 3.68
C THR A 19 -1.27 5.55 2.67
N ALA A 20 -1.38 6.60 1.87
CA ALA A 20 -0.33 6.97 0.92
C ALA A 20 1.03 7.12 1.60
N GLN A 21 1.06 7.60 2.85
CA GLN A 21 2.32 7.77 3.58
C GLN A 21 3.11 6.45 3.69
N PHE A 22 2.43 5.33 3.83
CA PHE A 22 3.10 4.03 3.94
C PHE A 22 3.77 3.63 2.64
N PHE A 23 3.12 3.92 1.52
CA PHE A 23 3.70 3.63 0.20
C PHE A 23 4.84 4.58 -0.12
N MET A 24 4.75 5.83 0.29
CA MET A 24 5.83 6.79 0.09
C MET A 24 7.08 6.41 0.89
N GLU A 25 6.91 5.82 2.07
CA GLU A 25 8.03 5.37 2.90
C GLU A 25 8.87 4.30 2.20
N ILE A 26 8.28 3.48 1.35
CA ILE A 26 9.03 2.44 0.62
C ILE A 26 9.58 2.95 -0.71
N GLY A 27 9.41 4.22 -1.00
CA GLY A 27 9.98 4.85 -2.20
C GLY A 27 9.04 5.05 -3.36
N MET A 28 7.75 4.81 -3.18
CA MET A 28 6.77 5.05 -4.23
C MET A 28 6.42 6.53 -4.31
N HIS A 29 6.61 7.13 -5.48
CA HIS A 29 6.35 8.56 -5.66
C HIS A 29 5.17 8.87 -6.58
N CYS A 30 4.74 7.91 -7.38
CA CYS A 30 3.70 8.12 -8.39
C CYS A 30 2.40 7.43 -8.01
N LEU A 31 1.85 7.77 -6.84
CA LEU A 31 0.64 7.11 -6.33
C LEU A 31 -0.64 7.46 -7.10
N GLY A 32 -0.62 8.55 -7.86
CA GLY A 32 -1.74 8.93 -8.70
C GLY A 32 -1.73 8.29 -10.09
N CYS A 33 -0.66 7.57 -10.43
CA CYS A 33 -0.52 6.95 -11.75
C CYS A 33 -1.39 5.69 -11.84
N PRO A 34 -2.18 5.50 -12.91
CA PRO A 34 -3.00 4.29 -13.06
C PRO A 34 -2.19 3.00 -12.98
N HIS A 35 -0.95 3.02 -13.44
CA HIS A 35 -0.08 1.86 -13.38
C HIS A 35 0.20 1.45 -11.92
N SER A 36 0.58 2.42 -11.10
CA SER A 36 0.86 2.15 -9.67
C SER A 36 -0.39 1.72 -8.92
N ARG A 37 -1.52 2.31 -9.25
CA ARG A 37 -2.79 1.97 -8.59
C ARG A 37 -3.26 0.56 -8.93
N GLY A 38 -2.84 0.02 -10.07
CA GLY A 38 -3.18 -1.34 -10.48
C GLY A 38 -2.25 -2.42 -9.94
N GLU A 39 -1.19 -2.03 -9.24
CA GLU A 39 -0.27 -2.99 -8.65
C GLU A 39 -0.78 -3.48 -7.29
N SER A 40 -0.48 -4.75 -6.96
CA SER A 40 -0.73 -5.24 -5.61
C SER A 40 0.38 -4.75 -4.68
N ILE A 41 0.10 -4.80 -3.39
CA ILE A 41 1.10 -4.43 -2.38
C ILE A 41 2.35 -5.31 -2.52
N GLU A 42 2.15 -6.61 -2.76
CA GLU A 42 3.27 -7.54 -2.93
C GLU A 42 4.14 -7.16 -4.13
N GLU A 43 3.51 -6.85 -5.26
CA GLU A 43 4.25 -6.44 -6.46
C GLU A 43 5.07 -5.18 -6.23
N ALA A 44 4.47 -4.18 -5.60
CA ALA A 44 5.17 -2.93 -5.30
C ALA A 44 6.34 -3.16 -4.34
N CYS A 45 6.15 -3.98 -3.33
CA CYS A 45 7.20 -4.28 -2.36
C CYS A 45 8.36 -5.04 -3.00
N GLN A 46 8.08 -5.92 -3.94
CA GLN A 46 9.14 -6.63 -4.67
C GLN A 46 10.01 -5.67 -5.47
N VAL A 47 9.37 -4.71 -6.15
CA VAL A 47 10.10 -3.72 -6.95
C VAL A 47 10.98 -2.85 -6.09
N HIS A 48 10.50 -2.48 -4.89
CA HIS A 48 11.21 -1.57 -3.99
C HIS A 48 12.07 -2.29 -2.95
N GLY A 49 12.13 -3.61 -2.98
CA GLY A 49 12.94 -4.38 -2.05
C GLY A 49 12.46 -4.32 -0.61
N THR A 50 11.17 -4.18 -0.41
CA THR A 50 10.55 -4.05 0.90
C THR A 50 9.75 -5.30 1.24
N ASP A 51 9.64 -5.61 2.54
CA ASP A 51 8.84 -6.73 3.01
C ASP A 51 7.36 -6.39 2.95
N ALA A 52 6.61 -7.11 2.10
CA ALA A 52 5.18 -6.89 1.93
C ALA A 52 4.40 -7.18 3.21
N ASP A 53 4.78 -8.22 3.95
CA ASP A 53 4.09 -8.57 5.20
C ASP A 53 4.19 -7.44 6.23
N SER A 54 5.35 -6.82 6.35
CA SER A 54 5.55 -5.68 7.26
C SER A 54 4.69 -4.49 6.86
N LEU A 55 4.63 -4.20 5.57
CA LEU A 55 3.82 -3.07 5.09
C LEU A 55 2.33 -3.32 5.33
N VAL A 56 1.86 -4.52 5.01
CA VAL A 56 0.46 -4.90 5.25
C VAL A 56 0.11 -4.77 6.72
N GLU A 57 0.98 -5.23 7.59
CA GLU A 57 0.76 -5.16 9.03
C GLU A 57 0.64 -3.71 9.51
N LYS A 58 1.51 -2.83 9.03
CA LYS A 58 1.46 -1.41 9.38
C LYS A 58 0.16 -0.76 8.93
N ILE A 59 -0.26 -1.04 7.70
CA ILE A 59 -1.49 -0.47 7.17
C ILE A 59 -2.70 -0.95 7.94
N ASN A 60 -2.78 -2.25 8.23
CA ASN A 60 -3.89 -2.81 8.99
C ASN A 60 -3.94 -2.25 10.41
N ALA A 61 -2.79 -2.07 11.06
CA ALA A 61 -2.73 -1.47 12.39
C ALA A 61 -3.25 -0.04 12.36
N TYR A 62 -2.87 0.72 11.36
CA TYR A 62 -3.35 2.09 11.18
C TYR A 62 -4.86 2.13 10.98
N LEU A 63 -5.39 1.27 10.09
CA LEU A 63 -6.83 1.25 9.82
C LEU A 63 -7.63 0.78 11.01
N ALA A 64 -7.09 -0.13 11.80
CA ALA A 64 -7.77 -0.64 12.99
C ALA A 64 -7.84 0.39 14.12
N SER A 65 -6.94 1.37 14.12
CA SER A 65 -6.89 2.38 15.18
C SER A 65 -7.78 3.59 14.92
N LYS A 66 -8.49 3.61 13.82
CA LYS A 66 -9.37 4.73 13.43
C LYS A 66 -10.77 4.58 13.99
#